data_7633600ea7b0ebc7b4d3974174e1018e
#
_entry.id   7633600ea7b0ebc7b4d3974174e1018e
#
_cell.length_a   1.000
_cell.length_b   1.000
_cell.length_c   1.000
_cell.angle_alpha   90.00
_cell.angle_beta   90.00
_cell.angle_gamma   90.00
#
_symmetry.space_group_name_H-M   'P 1'
#
loop_
_entity.id
_entity.type
_entity.pdbx_description
1 polymer ?
#
loop_
_entity_poly.entity_id
_entity_poly.type
_entity_poly.pdbx_seq_one_letter_code
_entity_poly.pdbx_strand_id
1 'polypeptide(L)'
;MKDIANTPLVSIICSTYNHGLYISQCLDGFLMQKTNFPFEILIHDDASTDNTPDIIREYEHNHPQVIRPIYQKENKYSKKEDIFAKYQCSRVRGKYIAICEGDDYWIAPLKLQ
;
A
#
# COMPACT_ATOMS: atom_id res chain seq x y z
N MET A 1 -17.59 3.44 19.01
CA MET A 1 -17.96 4.05 17.74
C MET A 1 -16.69 4.48 16.99
N LYS A 2 -16.68 4.26 15.72
CA LYS A 2 -15.52 4.63 14.92
C LYS A 2 -15.44 6.15 14.78
N ASP A 3 -14.26 6.69 15.00
CA ASP A 3 -14.01 8.11 14.85
C ASP A 3 -13.98 8.49 13.36
N ILE A 4 -14.83 9.42 12.95
CA ILE A 4 -14.91 9.89 11.58
C ILE A 4 -13.59 10.52 11.14
N ALA A 5 -12.87 11.17 12.05
CA ALA A 5 -11.58 11.79 11.75
C ALA A 5 -10.52 10.78 11.33
N ASN A 6 -10.70 9.49 11.69
CA ASN A 6 -9.77 8.42 11.32
C ASN A 6 -10.17 7.70 10.04
N THR A 7 -11.30 8.09 9.43
CA THR A 7 -11.70 7.50 8.15
C THR A 7 -10.84 8.12 7.05
N PRO A 8 -10.12 7.32 6.27
CA PRO A 8 -9.27 7.88 5.22
C PRO A 8 -10.09 8.52 4.12
N LEU A 9 -9.57 9.60 3.57
CA LEU A 9 -10.13 10.23 2.38
C LEU A 9 -9.56 9.58 1.11
N VAL A 10 -8.28 9.18 1.16
CA VAL A 10 -7.58 8.58 0.02
C VAL A 10 -7.10 7.19 0.41
N SER A 11 -7.31 6.23 -0.49
CA SER A 11 -6.73 4.90 -0.38
C SER A 11 -5.63 4.76 -1.43
N ILE A 12 -4.39 4.53 -0.98
CA ILE A 12 -3.26 4.28 -1.87
C ILE A 12 -3.20 2.78 -2.11
N ILE A 13 -3.35 2.39 -3.38
CA ILE A 13 -3.32 0.99 -3.79
C ILE A 13 -1.92 0.68 -4.29
N CYS A 14 -1.24 -0.25 -3.63
CA CYS A 14 0.12 -0.64 -3.99
C CYS A 14 0.18 -2.14 -4.21
N SER A 15 0.64 -2.56 -5.39
CA SER A 15 0.90 -3.96 -5.70
C SER A 15 2.39 -4.16 -5.80
N THR A 16 2.90 -5.24 -5.22
CA THR A 16 4.34 -5.51 -5.22
C THR A 16 4.62 -6.99 -5.38
N TYR A 17 5.73 -7.29 -6.07
CA TYR A 17 6.28 -8.63 -6.21
C TYR A 17 7.78 -8.50 -6.42
N ASN A 18 8.57 -9.02 -5.47
CA ASN A 18 10.03 -9.00 -5.53
C ASN A 18 10.61 -7.59 -5.76
N HIS A 19 10.11 -6.63 -4.99
CA HIS A 19 10.56 -5.24 -5.02
C HIS A 19 11.41 -4.88 -3.80
N GLY A 20 12.15 -5.86 -3.23
CA GLY A 20 12.93 -5.65 -2.02
C GLY A 20 13.94 -4.51 -2.09
N LEU A 21 14.45 -4.20 -3.29
CA LEU A 21 15.38 -3.08 -3.47
C LEU A 21 14.67 -1.72 -3.51
N TYR A 22 13.35 -1.70 -3.72
CA TYR A 22 12.63 -0.45 -4.00
C TYR A 22 11.49 -0.18 -3.03
N ILE A 23 10.98 -1.21 -2.34
CA ILE A 23 9.75 -1.06 -1.56
C ILE A 23 9.91 -0.05 -0.43
N SER A 24 11.10 0.04 0.18
CA SER A 24 11.33 1.03 1.24
C SER A 24 11.17 2.45 0.71
N GLN A 25 11.73 2.75 -0.45
CA GLN A 25 11.58 4.08 -1.06
C GLN A 25 10.13 4.37 -1.39
N CYS A 26 9.40 3.36 -1.88
CA CYS A 26 8.00 3.48 -2.19
C CYS A 26 7.19 3.84 -0.95
N LEU A 27 7.38 3.09 0.14
CA LEU A 27 6.64 3.32 1.38
C LEU A 27 7.03 4.62 2.05
N ASP A 28 8.32 4.97 2.04
CA ASP A 28 8.79 6.24 2.57
C ASP A 28 8.16 7.40 1.80
N GLY A 29 8.05 7.26 0.47
CA GLY A 29 7.41 8.27 -0.35
C GLY A 29 5.94 8.48 -0.02
N PHE A 30 5.22 7.40 0.29
CA PHE A 30 3.83 7.50 0.72
C PHE A 30 3.74 8.19 2.09
N LEU A 31 4.58 7.77 3.03
CA LEU A 31 4.52 8.25 4.40
C LEU A 31 4.99 9.70 4.55
N MET A 32 5.80 10.20 3.61
CA MET A 32 6.25 11.58 3.65
C MET A 32 5.22 12.57 3.13
N GLN A 33 4.08 12.12 2.60
CA GLN A 33 3.08 13.02 2.05
C GLN A 33 2.52 13.94 3.12
N LYS A 34 2.58 15.24 2.86
CA LYS A 34 2.04 16.26 3.76
C LYS A 34 0.63 16.59 3.28
N THR A 35 -0.35 16.02 3.95
CA THR A 35 -1.74 16.22 3.62
C THR A 35 -2.49 16.74 4.83
N ASN A 36 -3.59 17.44 4.59
CA ASN A 36 -4.51 17.84 5.65
C ASN A 36 -5.69 16.88 5.78
N PHE A 37 -5.55 15.67 5.24
CA PHE A 37 -6.57 14.63 5.32
C PHE A 37 -5.90 13.27 5.55
N PRO A 38 -6.62 12.34 6.18
CA PRO A 38 -6.06 11.01 6.42
C PRO A 38 -6.04 10.15 5.15
N PHE A 39 -5.08 9.24 5.08
CA PHE A 39 -5.00 8.27 3.99
C PHE A 39 -4.60 6.91 4.54
N GLU A 40 -4.88 5.86 3.77
CA GLU A 40 -4.47 4.50 4.06
C GLU A 40 -3.62 3.97 2.90
N ILE A 41 -2.78 2.97 3.20
CA ILE A 41 -1.94 2.32 2.21
C ILE A 41 -2.33 0.85 2.19
N LEU A 42 -2.94 0.40 1.09
CA LEU A 42 -3.37 -0.97 0.89
C LEU A 42 -2.34 -1.66 0.02
N ILE A 43 -1.47 -2.46 0.67
CA ILE A 43 -0.37 -3.14 -0.02
C ILE A 43 -0.76 -4.59 -0.26
N HIS A 44 -0.54 -5.07 -1.48
CA HIS A 44 -0.70 -6.47 -1.83
C HIS A 44 0.66 -7.02 -2.24
N ASP A 45 1.21 -7.91 -1.43
CA ASP A 45 2.44 -8.64 -1.74
C ASP A 45 2.07 -9.97 -2.38
N ASP A 46 2.46 -10.16 -3.63
CA ASP A 46 2.01 -11.27 -4.44
C ASP A 46 2.96 -12.47 -4.32
N ALA A 47 3.18 -12.94 -3.10
CA ALA A 47 4.03 -14.07 -2.76
C ALA A 47 5.48 -13.84 -3.18
N SER A 48 6.04 -12.70 -2.79
CA SER A 48 7.45 -12.39 -3.06
C SER A 48 8.36 -13.44 -2.49
N THR A 49 9.41 -13.77 -3.22
CA THR A 49 10.42 -14.73 -2.80
C THR A 49 11.66 -14.07 -2.20
N ASP A 50 11.75 -12.75 -2.27
CA ASP A 50 12.84 -11.97 -1.68
C ASP A 50 12.41 -11.41 -0.30
N ASN A 51 13.10 -10.38 0.19
CA ASN A 51 12.81 -9.79 1.49
C ASN A 51 11.69 -8.73 1.47
N THR A 52 10.94 -8.62 0.38
CA THR A 52 9.85 -7.64 0.28
C THR A 52 8.86 -7.75 1.44
N PRO A 53 8.31 -8.95 1.77
CA PRO A 53 7.33 -9.03 2.86
C PRO A 53 7.92 -8.67 4.22
N ASP A 54 9.17 -8.95 4.46
CA ASP A 54 9.82 -8.60 5.74
C ASP A 54 9.91 -7.09 5.90
N ILE A 55 10.23 -6.38 4.82
CA ILE A 55 10.29 -4.92 4.82
C ILE A 55 8.90 -4.34 5.07
N ILE A 56 7.88 -4.88 4.40
CA ILE A 56 6.51 -4.42 4.60
C ILE A 56 6.07 -4.61 6.04
N ARG A 57 6.40 -5.76 6.65
CA ARG A 57 6.03 -6.04 8.05
C ARG A 57 6.64 -5.04 9.00
N GLU A 58 7.87 -4.61 8.75
CA GLU A 58 8.51 -3.59 9.57
C GLU A 58 7.76 -2.26 9.49
N TYR A 59 7.36 -1.84 8.28
CA TYR A 59 6.57 -0.62 8.10
C TYR A 59 5.19 -0.76 8.73
N GLU A 60 4.56 -1.91 8.60
CA GLU A 60 3.26 -2.18 9.23
C GLU A 60 3.36 -2.06 10.75
N HIS A 61 4.43 -2.60 11.32
CA HIS A 61 4.64 -2.54 12.77
C HIS A 61 4.75 -1.09 13.26
N ASN A 62 5.42 -0.24 12.48
CA ASN A 62 5.62 1.16 12.84
C ASN A 62 4.42 2.06 12.50
N HIS A 63 3.57 1.63 11.56
CA HIS A 63 2.43 2.42 11.08
C HIS A 63 1.18 1.55 10.92
N PRO A 64 0.71 0.89 11.99
CA PRO A 64 -0.34 -0.13 11.86
C PRO A 64 -1.71 0.45 11.48
N GLN A 65 -1.93 1.74 11.70
CA GLN A 65 -3.22 2.36 11.37
C GLN A 65 -3.28 2.81 9.91
N VAL A 66 -2.13 2.94 9.26
CA VAL A 66 -2.03 3.45 7.89
C VAL A 66 -1.75 2.32 6.90
N ILE A 67 -0.84 1.40 7.26
CA ILE A 67 -0.38 0.34 6.37
C ILE A 67 -1.20 -0.91 6.63
N ARG A 68 -1.91 -1.37 5.60
CA ARG A 68 -2.80 -2.53 5.67
C ARG A 68 -2.42 -3.52 4.59
N PRO A 69 -1.54 -4.49 4.89
CA PRO A 69 -1.01 -5.40 3.88
C PRO A 69 -1.85 -6.66 3.71
N ILE A 70 -1.71 -7.26 2.53
CA ILE A 70 -2.06 -8.65 2.26
C ILE A 70 -0.79 -9.34 1.81
N TYR A 71 -0.50 -10.51 2.39
CA TYR A 71 0.63 -11.35 2.01
C TYR A 71 0.07 -12.63 1.39
N GLN A 72 0.20 -12.77 0.07
CA GLN A 72 -0.25 -13.98 -0.61
C GLN A 72 0.76 -15.11 -0.40
N LYS A 73 0.27 -16.33 -0.36
CA LYS A 73 1.10 -17.54 -0.29
C LYS A 73 1.43 -18.10 -1.66
N GLU A 74 0.66 -17.72 -2.67
CA GLU A 74 0.84 -18.13 -4.05
C GLU A 74 0.75 -16.89 -4.94
N ASN A 75 1.58 -16.85 -5.99
CA ASN A 75 1.58 -15.73 -6.91
C ASN A 75 0.26 -15.71 -7.70
N LYS A 76 -0.51 -14.65 -7.56
CA LYS A 76 -1.84 -14.52 -8.18
C LYS A 76 -1.75 -13.95 -9.59
N TYR A 77 -0.75 -13.12 -9.85
CA TYR A 77 -0.56 -12.56 -11.18
C TYR A 77 -0.26 -13.67 -12.19
N SER A 78 0.58 -14.65 -11.81
CA SER A 78 0.92 -15.76 -12.69
C SER A 78 -0.29 -16.64 -12.99
N LYS A 79 -1.32 -16.59 -12.17
CA LYS A 79 -2.59 -17.28 -12.38
C LYS A 79 -3.59 -16.43 -13.16
N LYS A 80 -3.15 -15.29 -13.68
CA LYS A 80 -3.96 -14.35 -14.46
C LYS A 80 -5.15 -13.78 -13.70
N GLU A 81 -5.02 -13.67 -12.37
CA GLU A 81 -6.04 -13.02 -11.55
C GLU A 81 -5.87 -11.51 -11.57
N ASP A 82 -6.98 -10.78 -11.59
CA ASP A 82 -6.98 -9.33 -11.47
C ASP A 82 -6.81 -8.98 -9.99
N ILE A 83 -5.60 -8.60 -9.61
CA ILE A 83 -5.26 -8.36 -8.20
C ILE A 83 -6.07 -7.21 -7.62
N PHE A 84 -6.23 -6.12 -8.37
CA PHE A 84 -6.99 -4.99 -7.86
C PHE A 84 -8.46 -5.37 -7.64
N ALA A 85 -9.10 -5.95 -8.65
CA ALA A 85 -10.52 -6.27 -8.57
C ALA A 85 -10.80 -7.31 -7.49
N LYS A 86 -9.93 -8.32 -7.36
CA LYS A 86 -10.20 -9.46 -6.48
C LYS A 86 -9.77 -9.22 -5.04
N TYR A 87 -8.65 -8.52 -4.81
CA TYR A 87 -8.05 -8.44 -3.49
C TYR A 87 -8.01 -7.05 -2.88
N GLN A 88 -8.07 -6.01 -3.67
CA GLN A 88 -7.87 -4.65 -3.20
C GLN A 88 -9.13 -3.81 -3.20
N CYS A 89 -9.96 -3.96 -4.23
CA CYS A 89 -11.11 -3.08 -4.42
C CYS A 89 -12.06 -3.06 -3.23
N SER A 90 -12.35 -4.23 -2.65
CA SER A 90 -13.28 -4.34 -1.52
C SER A 90 -12.71 -3.77 -0.22
N ARG A 91 -11.41 -3.52 -0.15
CA ARG A 91 -10.75 -2.99 1.06
C ARG A 91 -10.73 -1.46 1.10
N VAL A 92 -11.02 -0.82 -0.02
CA VAL A 92 -10.92 0.64 -0.14
C VAL A 92 -11.95 1.29 0.78
N ARG A 93 -11.49 2.18 1.66
CA ARG A 93 -12.34 2.98 2.53
C ARG A 93 -12.34 4.45 2.13
N GLY A 94 -11.33 4.87 1.37
CA GLY A 94 -11.20 6.25 0.94
C GLY A 94 -12.18 6.60 -0.17
N LYS A 95 -12.54 7.88 -0.25
CA LYS A 95 -13.37 8.39 -1.33
C LYS A 95 -12.59 8.44 -2.65
N TYR A 96 -11.28 8.62 -2.58
CA TYR A 96 -10.40 8.71 -3.74
C TYR A 96 -9.37 7.60 -3.68
N ILE A 97 -8.89 7.18 -4.86
CA ILE A 97 -7.91 6.11 -4.99
C ILE A 97 -6.68 6.66 -5.72
N ALA A 98 -5.50 6.39 -5.15
CA ALA A 98 -4.23 6.63 -5.80
C ALA A 98 -3.55 5.28 -6.02
N ILE A 99 -3.01 5.05 -7.21
CA ILE A 99 -2.40 3.76 -7.56
C ILE A 99 -0.90 3.95 -7.76
N CYS A 100 -0.11 3.05 -7.17
CA CYS A 100 1.34 3.06 -7.30
C CYS A 100 1.86 1.64 -7.18
N GLU A 101 2.88 1.28 -7.97
CA GLU A 101 3.52 -0.03 -7.85
C GLU A 101 4.70 0.04 -6.89
N GLY A 102 5.10 -1.12 -6.34
CA GLY A 102 6.12 -1.19 -5.30
C GLY A 102 7.53 -0.81 -5.74
N ASP A 103 7.78 -0.72 -7.04
CA ASP A 103 9.06 -0.24 -7.57
C ASP A 103 9.04 1.24 -7.96
N ASP A 104 7.91 1.92 -7.76
CA ASP A 104 7.82 3.37 -7.92
C ASP A 104 8.08 4.05 -6.59
N TYR A 105 8.40 5.33 -6.63
CA TYR A 105 8.48 6.12 -5.42
C TYR A 105 8.09 7.57 -5.68
N TRP A 106 7.58 8.21 -4.63
CA TRP A 106 7.18 9.62 -4.68
C TRP A 106 8.20 10.44 -3.91
N ILE A 107 8.78 11.43 -4.57
CA ILE A 107 9.80 12.28 -3.96
C ILE A 107 9.27 13.63 -3.50
N ALA A 108 8.07 13.98 -3.94
CA ALA A 108 7.45 15.27 -3.57
C ALA A 108 6.44 15.05 -2.45
N PRO A 109 6.61 15.71 -1.28
CA PRO A 109 5.68 15.48 -0.16
C PRO A 109 4.28 16.02 -0.38
N LEU A 110 4.01 16.70 -1.46
CA LEU A 110 2.71 17.25 -1.79
C LEU A 110 2.00 16.51 -2.93
N LYS A 111 2.45 15.31 -3.28
CA LYS A 111 1.89 14.59 -4.42
C LYS A 111 0.38 14.32 -4.25
N LEU A 112 -0.08 14.07 -3.04
CA LEU A 112 -1.50 13.78 -2.78
C LEU A 112 -2.37 15.03 -2.69
N GLN A 113 -1.78 16.18 -2.68
CA GLN A 113 -2.51 17.44 -2.68
C GLN A 113 -2.68 17.94 -4.12
#